data_7dde15781ce11469004bfc12de8c97c0
#
_entry.id   7dde15781ce11469004bfc12de8c97c0
#
_cell.length_a   1.000
_cell.length_b   1.000
_cell.length_c   1.000
_cell.angle_alpha   90.00
_cell.angle_beta   90.00
_cell.angle_gamma   90.00
#
_symmetry.space_group_name_H-M   'P 1'
#
loop_
_entity.id
_entity.type
_entity.pdbx_description
1 polymer ?
#
loop_
_entity_poly.entity_id
_entity_poly.type
_entity_poly.pdbx_seq_one_letter_code
_entity_poly.pdbx_strand_id
1 'polypeptide(L)'
;MFTIINEPGNLPCGVLIDEFPTIYLKDIDQLQNTGRSNGISVVMGAQDKSQIIRDYKTENAEVLFNTVGNMFSGAVKGRTAEDLSKSFGTEKRPYKSVQSGDTGQSVSISYQDEEIMPRAKIEALSQGTFCGYVADTFKQKIKHKTFCGEIIFDHKPTHNETIPQITYFEGSTPGTPPDIDHILYQNQRKIHQDIKNLMKKEL
;
A
#
# COMPACT_ATOMS: atom_id res chain seq x y z
N MET A 1 19.84 2.17 7.51
CA MET A 1 18.71 1.58 8.25
C MET A 1 18.27 0.25 7.63
N PHE A 2 17.95 0.20 6.34
CA PHE A 2 17.48 -1.04 5.69
C PHE A 2 18.53 -2.16 5.65
N THR A 3 19.81 -1.84 5.63
CA THR A 3 20.90 -2.83 5.65
C THR A 3 20.85 -3.70 6.90
N ILE A 4 20.56 -3.10 8.06
CA ILE A 4 20.53 -3.81 9.36
C ILE A 4 19.39 -4.84 9.44
N ILE A 5 18.20 -4.48 8.93
CA ILE A 5 17.05 -5.40 8.96
C ILE A 5 17.12 -6.46 7.86
N ASN A 6 17.86 -6.18 6.78
CA ASN A 6 17.94 -7.05 5.61
C ASN A 6 19.15 -8.00 5.66
N GLU A 7 19.42 -8.55 6.82
CA GLU A 7 20.50 -9.53 7.03
C GLU A 7 19.93 -10.93 7.25
N PRO A 8 20.59 -11.97 6.73
CA PRO A 8 20.20 -13.35 6.97
C PRO A 8 20.21 -13.71 8.46
N GLY A 9 19.18 -14.41 8.91
CA GLY A 9 19.07 -14.84 10.31
C GLY A 9 18.33 -13.91 11.24
N ASN A 10 17.94 -12.73 10.77
CA ASN A 10 17.05 -11.84 11.51
C ASN A 10 15.63 -12.39 11.60
N LEU A 11 14.87 -11.93 12.60
CA LEU A 11 13.45 -12.26 12.72
C LEU A 11 12.67 -11.65 11.55
N PRO A 12 11.65 -12.37 11.02
CA PRO A 12 10.77 -11.81 10.01
C PRO A 12 10.14 -10.51 10.48
N CYS A 13 10.11 -9.51 9.61
CA CYS A 13 9.54 -8.21 9.96
C CYS A 13 8.69 -7.62 8.81
N GLY A 14 7.78 -6.71 9.17
CA GLY A 14 6.99 -5.92 8.23
C GLY A 14 7.44 -4.46 8.25
N VAL A 15 7.64 -3.88 7.07
CA VAL A 15 7.88 -2.45 6.88
C VAL A 15 6.64 -1.86 6.24
N LEU A 16 5.90 -1.05 7.00
CA LEU A 16 4.70 -0.37 6.55
C LEU A 16 5.00 1.13 6.40
N ILE A 17 4.81 1.65 5.20
CA ILE A 17 5.06 3.06 4.87
C ILE A 17 3.77 3.63 4.31
N ASP A 18 3.07 4.38 5.14
CA ASP A 18 1.93 5.17 4.70
C ASP A 18 2.42 6.47 4.05
N GLU A 19 1.71 6.93 3.03
CA GLU A 19 2.11 8.12 2.25
C GLU A 19 3.58 8.07 1.76
N PHE A 20 3.98 6.92 1.21
CA PHE A 20 5.34 6.65 0.73
C PHE A 20 5.98 7.79 -0.08
N PRO A 21 5.27 8.52 -0.96
CA PRO A 21 5.87 9.62 -1.72
C PRO A 21 6.33 10.80 -0.86
N THR A 22 5.85 10.95 0.37
CA THR A 22 6.24 12.07 1.24
C THR A 22 7.59 11.86 1.91
N ILE A 23 8.08 10.63 1.91
CA ILE A 23 9.34 10.23 2.54
C ILE A 23 10.27 9.66 1.48
N TYR A 24 11.35 10.37 1.15
CA TYR A 24 12.36 9.81 0.26
C TYR A 24 13.23 8.81 1.01
N LEU A 25 13.12 7.54 0.65
CA LEU A 25 13.88 6.44 1.22
C LEU A 25 14.89 5.93 0.20
N LYS A 26 16.15 6.23 0.44
CA LYS A 26 17.23 5.73 -0.40
C LYS A 26 17.30 4.20 -0.30
N ASP A 27 17.53 3.55 -1.44
CA ASP A 27 17.75 2.10 -1.56
C ASP A 27 16.52 1.25 -1.14
N ILE A 28 15.30 1.81 -1.18
CA ILE A 28 14.07 1.07 -0.87
C ILE A 28 13.79 -0.05 -1.89
N ASP A 29 14.18 0.15 -3.13
CA ASP A 29 14.13 -0.84 -4.20
C ASP A 29 14.96 -2.08 -3.89
N GLN A 30 16.15 -1.90 -3.30
CA GLN A 30 16.98 -3.02 -2.84
C GLN A 30 16.29 -3.80 -1.72
N LEU A 31 15.69 -3.11 -0.74
CA LEU A 31 14.93 -3.77 0.31
C LEU A 31 13.77 -4.58 -0.26
N GLN A 32 13.04 -4.03 -1.21
CA GLN A 32 11.91 -4.70 -1.87
C GLN A 32 12.37 -5.95 -2.63
N ASN A 33 13.50 -5.87 -3.33
CA ASN A 33 14.02 -6.96 -4.16
C ASN A 33 14.64 -8.09 -3.32
N THR A 34 15.36 -7.77 -2.24
CA THR A 34 16.13 -8.73 -1.46
C THR A 34 15.50 -9.11 -0.13
N GLY A 35 14.61 -8.27 0.41
CA GLY A 35 14.01 -8.47 1.73
C GLY A 35 13.18 -9.75 1.84
N ARG A 36 12.58 -10.21 0.73
CA ARG A 36 11.77 -11.43 0.72
C ARG A 36 12.56 -12.66 1.17
N SER A 37 13.82 -12.80 0.76
CA SER A 37 14.69 -13.92 1.15
C SER A 37 15.03 -13.88 2.64
N ASN A 38 14.99 -12.72 3.25
CA ASN A 38 15.26 -12.50 4.67
C ASN A 38 13.99 -12.34 5.52
N GLY A 39 12.83 -12.72 4.98
CA GLY A 39 11.55 -12.69 5.69
C GLY A 39 10.98 -11.29 5.89
N ILE A 40 11.37 -10.31 5.07
CA ILE A 40 10.86 -8.94 5.16
C ILE A 40 9.69 -8.76 4.18
N SER A 41 8.60 -8.21 4.69
CA SER A 41 7.46 -7.74 3.90
C SER A 41 7.43 -6.23 3.85
N VAL A 42 7.31 -5.65 2.65
CA VAL A 42 7.22 -4.19 2.48
C VAL A 42 5.84 -3.83 1.96
N VAL A 43 5.15 -2.91 2.63
CA VAL A 43 3.86 -2.34 2.22
C VAL A 43 4.04 -0.84 2.06
N MET A 44 3.70 -0.33 0.88
CA MET A 44 3.80 1.09 0.56
C MET A 44 2.43 1.63 0.17
N GLY A 45 1.95 2.63 0.88
CA GLY A 45 0.75 3.39 0.56
C GLY A 45 1.08 4.62 -0.27
N ALA A 46 0.31 4.88 -1.33
CA ALA A 46 0.43 6.09 -2.14
C ALA A 46 -0.93 6.48 -2.72
N GLN A 47 -1.16 7.77 -2.88
CA GLN A 47 -2.41 8.27 -3.45
C GLN A 47 -2.39 8.27 -4.98
N ASP A 48 -1.22 8.52 -5.58
CA ASP A 48 -1.06 8.59 -7.02
C ASP A 48 0.36 8.15 -7.45
N LYS A 49 0.43 7.38 -8.53
CA LYS A 49 1.68 6.92 -9.13
C LYS A 49 2.60 8.08 -9.57
N SER A 50 2.00 9.20 -9.99
CA SER A 50 2.76 10.37 -10.44
C SER A 50 3.62 10.99 -9.34
N GLN A 51 3.19 10.91 -8.08
CA GLN A 51 3.96 11.37 -6.93
C GLN A 51 5.24 10.54 -6.75
N ILE A 52 5.13 9.22 -6.89
CA ILE A 52 6.29 8.32 -6.80
C ILE A 52 7.26 8.60 -7.95
N ILE A 53 6.76 8.78 -9.18
CA ILE A 53 7.60 9.10 -10.35
C ILE A 53 8.34 10.42 -10.15
N ARG A 54 7.67 11.44 -9.61
CA ARG A 54 8.28 12.75 -9.34
C ARG A 54 9.48 12.63 -8.40
N ASP A 55 9.34 11.86 -7.32
CA ASP A 55 10.30 11.86 -6.22
C ASP A 55 11.40 10.80 -6.41
N TYR A 56 11.08 9.67 -7.04
CA TYR A 56 12.03 8.57 -7.29
C TYR A 56 12.56 8.53 -8.73
N LYS A 57 12.10 9.41 -9.63
CA LYS A 57 12.31 9.40 -11.08
C LYS A 57 11.64 8.19 -11.75
N THR A 58 11.41 8.29 -13.05
CA THR A 58 10.67 7.28 -13.83
C THR A 58 11.29 5.89 -13.72
N GLU A 59 12.60 5.79 -13.88
CA GLU A 59 13.32 4.52 -13.87
C GLU A 59 13.19 3.76 -12.55
N ASN A 60 13.45 4.43 -11.43
CA ASN A 60 13.34 3.82 -10.10
C ASN A 60 11.88 3.51 -9.73
N ALA A 61 10.95 4.39 -10.10
CA ALA A 61 9.53 4.15 -9.87
C ALA A 61 9.03 2.92 -10.66
N GLU A 62 9.47 2.72 -11.90
CA GLU A 62 9.13 1.53 -12.67
C GLU A 62 9.67 0.25 -12.03
N VAL A 63 10.90 0.28 -11.50
CA VAL A 63 11.47 -0.85 -10.76
C VAL A 63 10.59 -1.17 -9.55
N LEU A 64 10.20 -0.17 -8.76
CA LEU A 64 9.33 -0.35 -7.61
C LEU A 64 8.00 -0.98 -8.00
N PHE A 65 7.32 -0.49 -9.05
CA PHE A 65 6.04 -1.05 -9.50
C PHE A 65 6.16 -2.46 -10.07
N ASN A 66 7.24 -2.75 -10.82
CA ASN A 66 7.43 -4.06 -11.46
C ASN A 66 7.77 -5.17 -10.43
N THR A 67 8.28 -4.81 -9.27
CA THR A 67 8.63 -5.76 -8.20
C THR A 67 7.51 -5.99 -7.19
N VAL A 68 6.44 -5.19 -7.23
CA VAL A 68 5.26 -5.37 -6.38
C VAL A 68 4.51 -6.65 -6.76
N GLY A 69 4.46 -7.60 -5.83
CA GLY A 69 3.71 -8.84 -6.03
C GLY A 69 2.21 -8.71 -5.76
N ASN A 70 1.82 -7.83 -4.85
CA ASN A 70 0.42 -7.59 -4.48
C ASN A 70 0.10 -6.11 -4.62
N MET A 71 -1.01 -5.78 -5.26
CA MET A 71 -1.48 -4.41 -5.41
C MET A 71 -2.94 -4.30 -5.04
N PHE A 72 -3.29 -3.26 -4.28
CA PHE A 72 -4.64 -2.89 -3.90
C PHE A 72 -4.86 -1.43 -4.28
N SER A 73 -5.90 -1.14 -5.04
CA SER A 73 -6.21 0.21 -5.47
C SER A 73 -7.70 0.52 -5.28
N GLY A 74 -8.01 1.63 -4.63
CA GLY A 74 -9.31 2.24 -4.69
C GLY A 74 -9.54 2.96 -6.03
N ALA A 75 -10.49 3.90 -6.05
CA ALA A 75 -10.73 4.75 -7.22
C ALA A 75 -9.50 5.64 -7.48
N VAL A 76 -8.89 5.46 -8.65
CA VAL A 76 -7.79 6.29 -9.17
C VAL A 76 -8.16 6.81 -10.55
N LYS A 77 -7.54 7.90 -11.01
CA LYS A 77 -7.90 8.56 -12.26
C LYS A 77 -6.70 8.64 -13.22
N GLY A 78 -7.02 8.98 -14.46
CA GLY A 78 -6.04 9.33 -15.47
C GLY A 78 -5.09 8.18 -15.81
N ARG A 79 -3.79 8.50 -15.88
CA ARG A 79 -2.75 7.54 -16.28
C ARG A 79 -2.61 6.39 -15.28
N THR A 80 -2.80 6.65 -13.99
CA THR A 80 -2.74 5.60 -12.96
C THR A 80 -3.82 4.55 -13.18
N ALA A 81 -5.07 4.96 -13.49
CA ALA A 81 -6.15 4.04 -13.81
C ALA A 81 -5.90 3.26 -15.12
N GLU A 82 -5.30 3.89 -16.12
CA GLU A 82 -4.93 3.24 -17.38
C GLU A 82 -3.83 2.19 -17.16
N ASP A 83 -2.77 2.51 -16.45
CA ASP A 83 -1.67 1.59 -16.16
C ASP A 83 -2.20 0.38 -15.34
N LEU A 84 -3.10 0.65 -14.39
CA LEU A 84 -3.73 -0.40 -13.58
C LEU A 84 -4.62 -1.30 -14.44
N SER A 85 -5.45 -0.74 -15.34
CA SER A 85 -6.27 -1.50 -16.29
C SER A 85 -5.41 -2.43 -17.15
N LYS A 86 -4.30 -1.92 -17.69
CA LYS A 86 -3.35 -2.72 -18.46
C LYS A 86 -2.72 -3.86 -17.66
N SER A 87 -2.47 -3.66 -16.37
CA SER A 87 -1.90 -4.69 -15.49
C SER A 87 -2.84 -5.87 -15.24
N PHE A 88 -4.16 -5.66 -15.34
CA PHE A 88 -5.15 -6.73 -15.27
C PHE A 88 -5.20 -7.59 -16.52
N GLY A 89 -4.79 -7.03 -17.68
CA GLY A 89 -4.82 -7.70 -18.95
C GLY A 89 -6.19 -7.77 -19.59
N THR A 90 -6.31 -8.65 -20.61
CA THR A 90 -7.53 -8.86 -21.39
C THR A 90 -7.99 -10.30 -21.29
N GLU A 91 -9.29 -10.53 -21.48
CA GLU A 91 -9.89 -11.85 -21.64
C GLU A 91 -10.69 -11.92 -22.92
N LYS A 92 -10.76 -13.12 -23.52
CA LYS A 92 -11.57 -13.34 -24.73
C LYS A 92 -13.03 -13.57 -24.34
N ARG A 93 -13.89 -12.63 -24.73
CA ARG A 93 -15.33 -12.76 -24.51
C ARG A 93 -16.05 -13.12 -25.81
N PRO A 94 -16.99 -14.09 -25.78
CA PRO A 94 -17.78 -14.42 -26.93
C PRO A 94 -18.80 -13.31 -27.22
N TYR A 95 -18.75 -12.76 -28.41
CA TYR A 95 -19.72 -11.81 -28.93
C TYR A 95 -20.67 -12.52 -29.88
N LYS A 96 -21.97 -12.50 -29.55
CA LYS A 96 -23.00 -13.16 -30.33
C LYS A 96 -23.72 -12.14 -31.22
N SER A 97 -23.54 -12.25 -32.54
CA SER A 97 -24.28 -11.46 -33.51
C SER A 97 -25.37 -12.32 -34.11
N VAL A 98 -26.59 -11.80 -34.08
CA VAL A 98 -27.77 -12.46 -34.71
C VAL A 98 -28.21 -11.62 -35.88
N GLN A 99 -28.11 -12.17 -37.10
CA GLN A 99 -28.65 -11.56 -38.29
C GLN A 99 -29.97 -12.27 -38.61
N SER A 100 -31.05 -11.50 -38.73
CA SER A 100 -32.38 -11.98 -39.12
C SER A 100 -32.63 -11.56 -40.57
N GLY A 101 -32.76 -12.51 -41.48
CA GLY A 101 -33.12 -12.29 -42.86
C GLY A 101 -34.43 -13.01 -43.21
N ASP A 102 -35.01 -12.72 -44.39
CA ASP A 102 -36.30 -13.30 -44.89
C ASP A 102 -36.30 -14.84 -44.97
N THR A 103 -35.12 -15.46 -44.98
CA THR A 103 -34.97 -16.93 -45.15
C THR A 103 -34.48 -17.64 -43.85
N GLY A 104 -34.31 -16.92 -42.75
CA GLY A 104 -33.88 -17.53 -41.46
C GLY A 104 -32.97 -16.65 -40.62
N GLN A 105 -32.71 -17.14 -39.44
CA GLN A 105 -31.76 -16.50 -38.50
C GLN A 105 -30.36 -17.13 -38.63
N SER A 106 -29.35 -16.32 -38.87
CA SER A 106 -27.95 -16.72 -38.78
C SER A 106 -27.34 -16.20 -37.50
N VAL A 107 -26.71 -17.10 -36.73
CA VAL A 107 -26.00 -16.76 -35.49
C VAL A 107 -24.50 -16.89 -35.76
N SER A 108 -23.77 -15.77 -35.60
CA SER A 108 -22.33 -15.75 -35.67
C SER A 108 -21.76 -15.49 -34.26
N ILE A 109 -20.77 -16.30 -33.85
CA ILE A 109 -20.06 -16.11 -32.60
C ILE A 109 -18.63 -15.67 -32.96
N SER A 110 -18.29 -14.46 -32.57
CA SER A 110 -16.91 -13.94 -32.66
C SER A 110 -16.35 -13.76 -31.24
N TYR A 111 -15.04 -13.88 -31.11
CA TYR A 111 -14.36 -13.62 -29.85
C TYR A 111 -13.65 -12.28 -29.94
N GLN A 112 -13.86 -11.44 -28.95
CA GLN A 112 -13.21 -10.13 -28.84
C GLN A 112 -12.41 -10.09 -27.53
N ASP A 113 -11.22 -9.45 -27.59
CA ASP A 113 -10.44 -9.20 -26.41
C ASP A 113 -11.04 -8.01 -25.67
N GLU A 114 -11.50 -8.22 -24.44
CA GLU A 114 -12.01 -7.18 -23.55
C GLU A 114 -11.11 -7.04 -22.34
N GLU A 115 -10.87 -5.81 -21.90
CA GLU A 115 -10.14 -5.55 -20.66
C GLU A 115 -10.87 -6.20 -19.47
N ILE A 116 -10.16 -6.97 -18.65
CA ILE A 116 -10.73 -7.59 -17.43
C ILE A 116 -11.31 -6.54 -16.52
N MET A 117 -10.59 -5.41 -16.35
CA MET A 117 -11.01 -4.28 -15.56
C MET A 117 -10.78 -2.97 -16.35
N PRO A 118 -11.79 -2.49 -17.10
CA PRO A 118 -11.68 -1.27 -17.86
C PRO A 118 -11.37 -0.05 -16.99
N ARG A 119 -10.58 0.88 -17.52
CA ARG A 119 -10.26 2.15 -16.86
C ARG A 119 -11.49 2.84 -16.28
N ALA A 120 -12.58 2.91 -17.04
CA ALA A 120 -13.81 3.55 -16.59
C ALA A 120 -14.39 2.94 -15.31
N LYS A 121 -14.27 1.63 -15.13
CA LYS A 121 -14.70 0.94 -13.91
C LYS A 121 -13.81 1.27 -12.71
N ILE A 122 -12.49 1.36 -12.93
CA ILE A 122 -11.53 1.74 -11.89
C ILE A 122 -11.79 3.17 -11.40
N GLU A 123 -12.01 4.10 -12.34
CA GLU A 123 -12.30 5.50 -12.02
C GLU A 123 -13.66 5.68 -11.31
N ALA A 124 -14.59 4.74 -11.49
CA ALA A 124 -15.94 4.76 -10.92
C ALA A 124 -16.09 3.93 -9.63
N LEU A 125 -15.00 3.39 -9.07
CA LEU A 125 -15.07 2.65 -7.81
C LEU A 125 -15.63 3.55 -6.69
N SER A 126 -16.57 2.99 -5.92
CA SER A 126 -17.15 3.68 -4.76
C SER A 126 -16.21 3.62 -3.56
N GLN A 127 -16.46 4.49 -2.59
CA GLN A 127 -15.75 4.45 -1.31
C GLN A 127 -15.92 3.07 -0.65
N GLY A 128 -14.82 2.51 -0.14
CA GLY A 128 -14.80 1.16 0.44
C GLY A 128 -14.66 0.03 -0.57
N THR A 129 -14.76 0.31 -1.88
CA THR A 129 -14.47 -0.69 -2.93
C THR A 129 -13.05 -0.56 -3.44
N PHE A 130 -12.46 -1.68 -3.80
CA PHE A 130 -11.09 -1.73 -4.31
C PHE A 130 -10.92 -2.85 -5.33
N CYS A 131 -9.93 -2.69 -6.18
CA CYS A 131 -9.49 -3.72 -7.11
C CYS A 131 -7.98 -3.94 -6.97
N GLY A 132 -7.50 -5.07 -7.46
CA GLY A 132 -6.09 -5.36 -7.36
C GLY A 132 -5.70 -6.70 -7.92
N TYR A 133 -4.44 -7.06 -7.68
CA TYR A 133 -3.93 -8.37 -7.99
C TYR A 133 -3.03 -8.88 -6.86
N VAL A 134 -2.91 -10.20 -6.77
CA VAL A 134 -2.10 -10.90 -5.79
C VAL A 134 -1.19 -11.91 -6.48
N ALA A 135 0.02 -12.06 -5.94
CA ALA A 135 0.97 -13.06 -6.39
C ALA A 135 0.75 -14.42 -5.71
N ASP A 136 1.22 -15.48 -6.34
CA ASP A 136 1.28 -16.80 -5.74
C ASP A 136 2.17 -16.79 -4.49
N THR A 137 1.77 -17.57 -3.50
CA THR A 137 2.63 -17.88 -2.35
C THR A 137 3.35 -19.20 -2.57
N PHE A 138 4.43 -19.45 -1.82
CA PHE A 138 5.12 -20.76 -1.89
C PHE A 138 4.23 -21.94 -1.54
N LYS A 139 3.21 -21.71 -0.72
CA LYS A 139 2.32 -22.77 -0.23
C LYS A 139 1.02 -22.88 -1.03
N GLN A 140 0.63 -21.84 -1.75
CA GLN A 140 -0.66 -21.77 -2.41
C GLN A 140 -0.57 -21.08 -3.76
N LYS A 141 -1.04 -21.76 -4.80
CA LYS A 141 -1.24 -21.20 -6.13
C LYS A 141 -2.63 -20.56 -6.21
N ILE A 142 -2.68 -19.32 -6.64
CA ILE A 142 -3.91 -18.53 -6.77
C ILE A 142 -4.36 -18.60 -8.23
N LYS A 143 -5.54 -19.18 -8.50
CA LYS A 143 -6.05 -19.33 -9.88
C LYS A 143 -6.44 -17.98 -10.49
N HIS A 144 -7.14 -17.15 -9.72
CA HIS A 144 -7.57 -15.81 -10.14
C HIS A 144 -6.76 -14.78 -9.37
N LYS A 145 -5.75 -14.23 -10.03
CA LYS A 145 -4.82 -13.28 -9.42
C LYS A 145 -5.39 -11.89 -9.30
N THR A 146 -6.37 -11.55 -10.15
CA THR A 146 -7.07 -10.28 -10.15
C THR A 146 -8.37 -10.38 -9.35
N PHE A 147 -8.71 -9.34 -8.62
CA PHE A 147 -9.92 -9.30 -7.80
C PHE A 147 -10.50 -7.89 -7.72
N CYS A 148 -11.80 -7.84 -7.41
CA CYS A 148 -12.49 -6.66 -6.92
C CYS A 148 -13.20 -7.04 -5.62
N GLY A 149 -13.15 -6.17 -4.65
CA GLY A 149 -13.72 -6.40 -3.34
C GLY A 149 -14.30 -5.14 -2.71
N GLU A 150 -15.05 -5.35 -1.66
CA GLU A 150 -15.60 -4.30 -0.83
C GLU A 150 -15.19 -4.54 0.61
N ILE A 151 -14.82 -3.47 1.32
CA ILE A 151 -14.51 -3.54 2.74
C ILE A 151 -15.84 -3.45 3.49
N ILE A 152 -16.23 -4.56 4.11
CA ILE A 152 -17.41 -4.61 4.96
C ILE A 152 -16.97 -4.23 6.37
N PHE A 153 -17.39 -3.04 6.82
CA PHE A 153 -17.20 -2.63 8.21
C PHE A 153 -18.40 -3.08 9.03
N ASP A 154 -18.20 -4.04 9.91
CA ASP A 154 -19.17 -4.32 10.96
C ASP A 154 -18.97 -3.28 12.07
N HIS A 155 -19.59 -2.11 11.90
CA HIS A 155 -19.64 -1.08 12.93
C HIS A 155 -20.50 -1.57 14.09
N LYS A 156 -19.96 -2.49 14.89
CA LYS A 156 -20.41 -2.59 16.27
C LYS A 156 -19.78 -1.39 16.98
N PRO A 157 -20.58 -0.41 17.42
CA PRO A 157 -20.01 0.62 18.26
C PRO A 157 -19.42 -0.12 19.46
N THR A 158 -18.12 -0.08 19.61
CA THR A 158 -17.42 -0.46 20.83
C THR A 158 -17.83 0.57 21.89
N HIS A 159 -19.08 0.44 22.36
CA HIS A 159 -19.52 1.11 23.58
C HIS A 159 -18.63 0.54 24.69
N ASN A 160 -17.77 1.35 25.22
CA ASN A 160 -16.93 1.20 26.42
C ASN A 160 -15.41 1.19 26.18
N GLU A 161 -14.91 1.79 25.13
CA GLU A 161 -13.56 2.33 25.27
C GLU A 161 -13.66 3.59 26.14
N THR A 162 -13.54 3.41 27.44
CA THR A 162 -13.14 4.51 28.32
C THR A 162 -11.82 5.01 27.76
N ILE A 163 -11.87 6.19 27.12
CA ILE A 163 -10.64 6.89 26.71
C ILE A 163 -9.77 6.88 27.96
N PRO A 164 -8.58 6.24 27.95
CA PRO A 164 -7.73 6.22 29.11
C PRO A 164 -7.50 7.67 29.50
N GLN A 165 -7.84 7.99 30.76
CA GLN A 165 -7.55 9.34 31.26
C GLN A 165 -6.06 9.56 31.06
N ILE A 166 -5.73 10.60 30.30
CA ILE A 166 -4.34 11.03 30.15
C ILE A 166 -3.86 11.31 31.58
N THR A 167 -3.01 10.42 32.08
CA THR A 167 -2.36 10.66 33.36
C THR A 167 -1.50 11.91 33.19
N TYR A 168 -1.93 12.98 33.83
CA TYR A 168 -1.14 14.20 33.88
C TYR A 168 0.26 13.84 34.38
N PHE A 169 1.29 14.38 33.75
CA PHE A 169 2.65 14.20 34.24
C PHE A 169 2.74 14.65 35.69
N GLU A 170 3.46 13.89 36.52
CA GLU A 170 3.69 14.27 37.94
C GLU A 170 4.18 15.72 38.00
N GLY A 171 3.43 16.58 38.70
CA GLY A 171 3.73 18.01 38.82
C GLY A 171 2.75 18.96 38.11
N SER A 172 1.80 18.47 37.31
CA SER A 172 0.75 19.32 36.73
C SER A 172 -0.46 19.38 37.66
N THR A 173 -0.91 20.59 38.01
CA THR A 173 -2.16 20.84 38.74
C THR A 173 -3.34 20.55 37.79
N PRO A 174 -4.39 19.84 38.23
CA PRO A 174 -5.60 19.64 37.44
C PRO A 174 -6.16 20.98 36.97
N GLY A 175 -6.30 21.17 35.66
CA GLY A 175 -6.84 22.39 35.05
C GLY A 175 -5.81 23.39 34.50
N THR A 176 -4.53 23.18 34.74
CA THR A 176 -3.48 24.01 34.12
C THR A 176 -2.89 23.24 32.94
N PRO A 177 -2.88 23.78 31.69
CA PRO A 177 -2.23 23.13 30.58
C PRO A 177 -0.75 22.95 30.89
N PRO A 178 -0.17 21.76 30.62
CA PRO A 178 1.26 21.53 30.84
C PRO A 178 2.07 22.53 30.05
N ASP A 179 3.12 23.08 30.65
CA ASP A 179 4.10 23.91 29.95
C ASP A 179 4.90 22.99 28.99
N ILE A 180 4.39 22.91 27.78
CA ILE A 180 4.94 22.05 26.72
C ILE A 180 6.39 22.45 26.40
N ASP A 181 6.72 23.74 26.45
CA ASP A 181 8.06 24.22 26.14
C ASP A 181 9.06 23.77 27.21
N HIS A 182 8.65 23.77 28.47
CA HIS A 182 9.46 23.26 29.58
C HIS A 182 9.69 21.74 29.47
N ILE A 183 8.65 20.97 29.11
CA ILE A 183 8.75 19.52 28.90
C ILE A 183 9.66 19.18 27.72
N LEU A 184 9.52 19.88 26.61
CA LEU A 184 10.37 19.70 25.45
C LEU A 184 11.84 20.01 25.76
N TYR A 185 12.09 21.10 26.48
CA TYR A 185 13.44 21.46 26.91
C TYR A 185 14.06 20.41 27.83
N GLN A 186 13.33 19.91 28.80
CA GLN A 186 13.81 18.83 29.68
C GLN A 186 14.11 17.54 28.92
N ASN A 187 13.23 17.14 28.01
CA ASN A 187 13.44 15.96 27.17
C ASN A 187 14.67 16.11 26.27
N GLN A 188 14.87 17.28 25.66
CA GLN A 188 16.02 17.57 24.85
C GLN A 188 17.33 17.48 25.66
N ARG A 189 17.36 18.03 26.88
CA ARG A 189 18.51 17.90 27.78
C ARG A 189 18.80 16.44 28.16
N LYS A 190 17.78 15.67 28.46
CA LYS A 190 17.90 14.24 28.79
C LYS A 190 18.49 13.45 27.62
N ILE A 191 17.96 13.65 26.40
CA ILE A 191 18.49 13.01 25.20
C ILE A 191 19.97 13.34 24.97
N HIS A 192 20.36 14.62 25.12
CA HIS A 192 21.77 15.02 25.01
C HIS A 192 22.67 14.36 26.06
N GLN A 193 22.15 14.17 27.26
CA GLN A 193 22.88 13.51 28.34
C GLN A 193 23.04 12.02 28.09
N ASP A 194 22.00 11.37 27.60
CA ASP A 194 21.99 9.94 27.26
C ASP A 194 22.96 9.67 26.10
N ILE A 195 22.98 10.52 25.07
CA ILE A 195 23.94 10.44 23.96
C ILE A 195 25.38 10.56 24.48
N LYS A 196 25.67 11.54 25.36
CA LYS A 196 27.01 11.71 25.97
C LYS A 196 27.42 10.50 26.80
N ASN A 197 26.48 9.88 27.50
CA ASN A 197 26.74 8.68 28.31
C ASN A 197 27.02 7.46 27.46
N LEU A 198 26.30 7.32 26.32
CA LEU A 198 26.57 6.26 25.34
C LEU A 198 27.94 6.41 24.70
N MET A 199 28.31 7.62 24.27
CA MET A 199 29.63 7.89 23.69
C MET A 199 30.80 7.68 24.67
N LYS A 200 30.59 7.77 25.99
CA LYS A 200 31.60 7.48 26.99
C LYS A 200 31.76 6.00 27.31
N LYS A 201 30.80 5.16 26.95
CA LYS A 201 30.86 3.70 27.16
C LYS A 201 31.55 2.95 26.02
N GLU A 202 31.79 3.62 24.90
CA GLU A 202 32.48 3.06 23.74
C GLU A 202 33.96 3.45 23.63
N LEU A 203 34.49 4.18 24.62
CA LEU A 203 35.91 4.50 24.82
C LEU A 203 36.47 3.77 26.07
#